data_be3c0e8abfefce1d56abc3db19eb2d0e
#
_entry.id   be3c0e8abfefce1d56abc3db19eb2d0e
#
_cell.length_a   1.000
_cell.length_b   1.000
_cell.length_c   1.000
_cell.angle_alpha   90.00
_cell.angle_beta   90.00
_cell.angle_gamma   90.00
#
_symmetry.space_group_name_H-M   'P 1'
#
loop_
_entity.id
_entity.type
_entity.pdbx_description
1 polymer ?
#
loop_
_entity_poly.entity_id
_entity_poly.type
_entity_poly.pdbx_seq_one_letter_code
_entity_poly.pdbx_strand_id
1 'polypeptide(L)'
;MQNRTPSYLDSRLKVCAYIRVSTEHEKQLNSLENQRQYYERLINANPEYEFCGIFSDAGISGAKKNRPGFQSMLAKARNGGLNLILTKSISRFATNTVLLLESVRELKTLGVGVIFEEHHINTLSSDGELMLTVLASIAEEEHKSVCGNVQWAIRNQYERGCAMIDVNCLLGYDKDEN
;
A
#
# COMPACT_ATOMS: atom_id res chain seq x y z
N MET A 1 -39.26 -36.98 6.92
CA MET A 1 -38.81 -35.82 6.10
C MET A 1 -38.22 -34.79 7.07
N GLN A 2 -36.90 -34.76 7.22
CA GLN A 2 -36.21 -33.80 8.07
C GLN A 2 -35.96 -32.53 7.29
N ASN A 3 -36.65 -31.45 7.65
CA ASN A 3 -36.36 -30.12 7.18
C ASN A 3 -34.97 -29.71 7.67
N ARG A 4 -33.98 -29.81 6.80
CA ARG A 4 -32.72 -29.10 7.00
C ARG A 4 -32.97 -27.63 6.67
N THR A 5 -33.23 -26.84 7.70
CA THR A 5 -33.05 -25.39 7.63
C THR A 5 -31.63 -25.12 7.13
N PRO A 6 -31.44 -24.29 6.07
CA PRO A 6 -30.10 -23.86 5.69
C PRO A 6 -29.55 -23.06 6.88
N SER A 7 -28.48 -23.54 7.48
CA SER A 7 -27.70 -22.73 8.40
C SER A 7 -27.21 -21.54 7.58
N TYR A 8 -27.76 -20.37 7.81
CA TYR A 8 -27.11 -19.11 7.48
C TYR A 8 -25.86 -19.10 8.34
N LEU A 9 -24.77 -19.64 7.76
CA LEU A 9 -23.45 -19.56 8.32
C LEU A 9 -23.16 -18.09 8.51
N ASP A 10 -23.02 -17.75 9.77
CA ASP A 10 -22.56 -16.50 10.34
C ASP A 10 -21.29 -16.05 9.58
N SER A 11 -21.46 -15.43 8.43
CA SER A 11 -20.35 -14.99 7.59
C SER A 11 -19.87 -13.64 8.09
N ARG A 12 -19.27 -13.65 9.30
CA ARG A 12 -18.58 -12.48 9.83
C ARG A 12 -17.53 -12.02 8.83
N LEU A 13 -17.38 -10.72 8.70
CA LEU A 13 -16.36 -10.14 7.85
C LEU A 13 -14.97 -10.47 8.41
N LYS A 14 -14.14 -11.10 7.61
CA LYS A 14 -12.75 -11.41 7.94
C LYS A 14 -11.92 -10.14 7.92
N VAL A 15 -11.57 -9.64 9.10
CA VAL A 15 -10.92 -8.33 9.29
C VAL A 15 -9.52 -8.51 9.81
N CYS A 16 -8.57 -7.80 9.21
CA CYS A 16 -7.22 -7.66 9.73
C CYS A 16 -6.85 -6.19 9.91
N ALA A 17 -5.76 -5.93 10.63
CA ALA A 17 -5.17 -4.61 10.67
C ALA A 17 -3.77 -4.62 10.05
N TYR A 18 -3.42 -3.50 9.41
CA TYR A 18 -2.08 -3.24 8.93
C TYR A 18 -1.47 -2.05 9.66
N ILE A 19 -0.30 -2.27 10.26
CA ILE A 19 0.42 -1.29 11.07
C ILE A 19 1.80 -1.05 10.47
N ARG A 20 2.20 0.22 10.34
CA ARG A 20 3.56 0.60 9.96
C ARG A 20 4.12 1.64 10.91
N VAL A 21 5.28 1.35 11.51
CA VAL A 21 6.03 2.26 12.36
C VAL A 21 7.39 2.59 11.75
N SER A 22 7.86 3.82 11.96
CA SER A 22 9.16 4.29 11.47
C SER A 22 10.32 3.83 12.36
N THR A 23 11.57 3.96 11.89
CA THR A 23 12.78 3.27 12.40
C THR A 23 13.42 3.80 13.66
N GLU A 24 12.84 4.70 14.45
CA GLU A 24 13.58 5.27 15.58
C GLU A 24 13.15 4.70 16.94
N HIS A 25 14.05 3.89 17.52
CA HIS A 25 14.20 3.47 18.93
C HIS A 25 13.01 2.92 19.76
N GLU A 26 13.33 2.44 20.98
CA GLU A 26 12.47 1.72 21.96
C GLU A 26 11.05 2.30 22.18
N LYS A 27 10.86 3.61 22.01
CA LYS A 27 9.54 4.25 22.04
C LYS A 27 8.57 3.71 20.99
N GLN A 28 9.09 3.06 19.95
CA GLN A 28 8.29 2.55 18.83
C GLN A 28 7.86 1.10 19.02
N LEU A 29 8.61 0.30 19.76
CA LEU A 29 8.18 -1.03 20.15
C LEU A 29 6.94 -0.92 21.05
N ASN A 30 6.92 0.00 22.00
CA ASN A 30 5.75 0.30 22.81
C ASN A 30 4.59 0.85 21.96
N SER A 31 4.91 1.69 20.96
CA SER A 31 3.89 2.22 20.03
C SER A 31 3.30 1.12 19.13
N LEU A 32 4.12 0.18 18.66
CA LEU A 32 3.65 -0.94 17.85
C LEU A 32 2.73 -1.86 18.66
N GLU A 33 3.15 -2.22 19.88
CA GLU A 33 2.37 -3.08 20.76
C GLU A 33 1.04 -2.42 21.18
N ASN A 34 1.06 -1.13 21.51
CA ASN A 34 -0.16 -0.38 21.80
C ASN A 34 -1.13 -0.35 20.60
N GLN A 35 -0.62 -0.17 19.37
CA GLN A 35 -1.43 -0.22 18.16
C GLN A 35 -1.98 -1.62 17.90
N ARG A 36 -1.20 -2.68 18.16
CA ARG A 36 -1.67 -4.07 18.04
C ARG A 36 -2.83 -4.32 18.99
N GLN A 37 -2.69 -4.00 20.26
CA GLN A 37 -3.75 -4.15 21.27
C GLN A 37 -4.99 -3.31 20.94
N TYR A 38 -4.79 -2.10 20.42
CA TYR A 38 -5.89 -1.24 19.97
C TYR A 38 -6.71 -1.92 18.87
N TYR A 39 -6.07 -2.37 17.78
CA TYR A 39 -6.77 -3.01 16.66
C TYR A 39 -7.38 -4.35 17.04
N GLU A 40 -6.71 -5.13 17.86
CA GLU A 40 -7.24 -6.39 18.36
C GLU A 40 -8.53 -6.17 19.17
N ARG A 41 -8.54 -5.20 20.08
CA ARG A 41 -9.75 -4.83 20.82
C ARG A 41 -10.84 -4.29 19.91
N LEU A 42 -10.48 -3.40 18.98
CA LEU A 42 -11.43 -2.78 18.06
C LEU A 42 -12.15 -3.83 17.19
N ILE A 43 -11.40 -4.76 16.62
CA ILE A 43 -11.96 -5.81 15.76
C ILE A 43 -12.80 -6.80 16.59
N ASN A 44 -12.30 -7.24 17.75
CA ASN A 44 -13.00 -8.19 18.60
C ASN A 44 -14.24 -7.59 19.29
N ALA A 45 -14.32 -6.29 19.43
CA ALA A 45 -15.50 -5.61 19.99
C ALA A 45 -16.69 -5.60 19.01
N ASN A 46 -16.46 -5.78 17.72
CA ASN A 46 -17.54 -5.83 16.73
C ASN A 46 -17.95 -7.28 16.46
N PRO A 47 -19.20 -7.68 16.79
CA PRO A 47 -19.65 -9.05 16.61
C PRO A 47 -19.73 -9.47 15.12
N GLU A 48 -19.79 -8.53 14.19
CA GLU A 48 -19.82 -8.80 12.74
C GLU A 48 -18.42 -9.10 12.17
N TYR A 49 -17.35 -8.93 12.96
CA TYR A 49 -15.99 -9.12 12.54
C TYR A 49 -15.40 -10.43 13.03
N GLU A 50 -14.65 -11.08 12.17
CA GLU A 50 -13.76 -12.20 12.49
C GLU A 50 -12.32 -11.68 12.47
N PHE A 51 -11.63 -11.73 13.59
CA PHE A 51 -10.24 -11.29 13.69
C PHE A 51 -9.30 -12.22 12.92
N CYS A 52 -8.67 -11.71 11.88
CA CYS A 52 -7.78 -12.45 11.00
C CYS A 52 -6.29 -12.14 11.19
N GLY A 53 -5.94 -11.40 12.24
CA GLY A 53 -4.56 -11.09 12.59
C GLY A 53 -4.15 -9.65 12.32
N ILE A 54 -2.92 -9.34 12.72
CA ILE A 54 -2.31 -8.03 12.52
C ILE A 54 -1.02 -8.21 11.73
N PHE A 55 -0.92 -7.49 10.63
CA PHE A 55 0.27 -7.43 9.80
C PHE A 55 1.03 -6.15 10.11
N SER A 56 2.34 -6.25 10.28
CA SER A 56 3.13 -5.08 10.66
C SER A 56 4.47 -5.04 9.98
N ASP A 57 4.90 -3.82 9.64
CA ASP A 57 6.24 -3.53 9.15
C ASP A 57 6.86 -2.45 10.05
N ALA A 58 7.98 -2.78 10.68
CA ALA A 58 8.75 -1.87 11.50
C ALA A 58 10.04 -1.48 10.77
N GLY A 59 10.38 -0.19 10.80
CA GLY A 59 11.63 0.26 10.23
C GLY A 59 11.71 0.28 8.71
N ILE A 60 10.62 0.06 8.02
CA ILE A 60 10.59 -0.02 6.56
C ILE A 60 9.84 1.19 5.99
N SER A 61 10.46 1.89 5.03
CA SER A 61 9.81 2.97 4.31
C SER A 61 8.59 2.47 3.53
N GLY A 62 7.48 3.20 3.61
CA GLY A 62 6.27 2.89 2.85
C GLY A 62 6.43 3.00 1.32
N ALA A 63 7.54 3.55 0.82
CA ALA A 63 7.89 3.60 -0.60
C ALA A 63 8.55 2.32 -1.11
N LYS A 64 9.08 1.46 -0.23
CA LYS A 64 9.73 0.22 -0.64
C LYS A 64 8.71 -0.88 -0.92
N LYS A 65 8.89 -1.62 -2.01
CA LYS A 65 8.09 -2.80 -2.34
C LYS A 65 8.33 -3.98 -1.37
N ASN A 66 9.52 -4.04 -0.76
CA ASN A 66 9.89 -5.13 0.17
C ASN A 66 9.41 -4.79 1.59
N ARG A 67 8.13 -5.03 1.85
CA ARG A 67 7.45 -4.94 3.15
C ARG A 67 6.83 -6.30 3.44
N PRO A 68 7.49 -7.16 4.20
CA PRO A 68 7.06 -8.55 4.40
C PRO A 68 5.68 -8.65 5.05
N GLY A 69 5.35 -7.77 6.01
CA GLY A 69 4.02 -7.71 6.61
C GLY A 69 2.95 -7.34 5.59
N PHE A 70 3.20 -6.32 4.77
CA PHE A 70 2.28 -5.89 3.72
C PHE A 70 2.09 -6.98 2.66
N GLN A 71 3.17 -7.61 2.22
CA GLN A 71 3.09 -8.70 1.23
C GLN A 71 2.33 -9.92 1.77
N SER A 72 2.54 -10.27 3.04
CA SER A 72 1.80 -11.35 3.71
C SER A 72 0.30 -11.04 3.81
N MET A 73 -0.06 -9.79 4.08
CA MET A 73 -1.44 -9.31 4.08
C MET A 73 -2.08 -9.45 2.69
N LEU A 74 -1.39 -8.97 1.64
CA LEU A 74 -1.86 -9.11 0.25
C LEU A 74 -2.02 -10.58 -0.16
N ALA A 75 -1.06 -11.44 0.18
CA ALA A 75 -1.14 -12.86 -0.09
C ALA A 75 -2.36 -13.50 0.58
N LYS A 76 -2.66 -13.13 1.83
CA LYS A 76 -3.86 -13.60 2.53
C LYS A 76 -5.15 -13.09 1.86
N ALA A 77 -5.17 -11.84 1.38
CA ALA A 77 -6.30 -11.28 0.64
C ALA A 77 -6.54 -12.04 -0.68
N ARG A 78 -5.48 -12.30 -1.45
CA ARG A 78 -5.53 -13.09 -2.69
C ARG A 78 -6.10 -14.49 -2.49
N ASN A 79 -5.84 -15.10 -1.36
CA ASN A 79 -6.36 -16.42 -0.98
C ASN A 79 -7.79 -16.38 -0.40
N GLY A 80 -8.50 -15.25 -0.48
CA GLY A 80 -9.86 -15.11 0.06
C GLY A 80 -9.94 -15.14 1.59
N GLY A 81 -8.82 -14.91 2.26
CA GLY A 81 -8.73 -14.93 3.71
C GLY A 81 -9.06 -13.59 4.40
N LEU A 82 -9.42 -12.55 3.63
CA LEU A 82 -9.75 -11.22 4.15
C LEU A 82 -10.94 -10.63 3.37
N ASN A 83 -11.75 -9.81 4.09
CA ASN A 83 -12.79 -8.98 3.51
C ASN A 83 -12.53 -7.49 3.79
N LEU A 84 -11.82 -7.17 4.88
CA LEU A 84 -11.60 -5.80 5.30
C LEU A 84 -10.22 -5.66 5.96
N ILE A 85 -9.55 -4.55 5.65
CA ILE A 85 -8.27 -4.17 6.21
C ILE A 85 -8.44 -2.82 6.91
N LEU A 86 -8.07 -2.75 8.19
CA LEU A 86 -8.03 -1.52 8.96
C LEU A 86 -6.60 -0.99 8.99
N THR A 87 -6.43 0.30 8.79
CA THR A 87 -5.14 0.97 8.91
C THR A 87 -5.32 2.40 9.37
N LYS A 88 -4.34 2.93 10.08
CA LYS A 88 -4.43 4.25 10.70
C LYS A 88 -4.60 5.35 9.64
N SER A 89 -3.74 5.38 8.63
CA SER A 89 -3.74 6.42 7.60
C SER A 89 -3.20 5.92 6.28
N ILE A 90 -3.48 6.70 5.22
CA ILE A 90 -2.97 6.47 3.87
C ILE A 90 -1.46 6.40 3.87
N SER A 91 -0.78 7.33 4.54
CA SER A 91 0.68 7.38 4.61
C SER A 91 1.29 6.16 5.31
N ARG A 92 0.55 5.49 6.20
CA ARG A 92 0.96 4.22 6.83
C ARG A 92 0.78 3.05 5.88
N PHE A 93 -0.29 3.07 5.09
CA PHE A 93 -0.54 2.03 4.09
C PHE A 93 0.47 2.10 2.93
N ALA A 94 0.64 3.26 2.31
CA ALA A 94 1.65 3.52 1.29
C ALA A 94 2.05 5.00 1.28
N THR A 95 3.34 5.30 1.04
CA THR A 95 3.84 6.67 0.88
C THR A 95 3.98 7.08 -0.58
N ASN A 96 3.92 6.12 -1.50
CA ASN A 96 3.93 6.36 -2.94
C ASN A 96 2.50 6.21 -3.46
N THR A 97 2.01 7.23 -4.15
CA THR A 97 0.64 7.32 -4.66
C THR A 97 0.33 6.21 -5.67
N VAL A 98 1.29 5.86 -6.53
CA VAL A 98 1.12 4.77 -7.51
C VAL A 98 0.95 3.43 -6.80
N LEU A 99 1.83 3.12 -5.82
CA LEU A 99 1.74 1.89 -5.04
C LEU A 99 0.43 1.80 -4.24
N LEU A 100 -0.04 2.93 -3.69
CA LEU A 100 -1.33 3.01 -3.02
C LEU A 100 -2.46 2.61 -3.96
N LEU A 101 -2.52 3.26 -5.13
CA LEU A 101 -3.56 3.01 -6.13
C LEU A 101 -3.56 1.57 -6.64
N GLU A 102 -2.39 1.05 -6.99
CA GLU A 102 -2.23 -0.34 -7.45
C GLU A 102 -2.75 -1.32 -6.40
N SER A 103 -2.33 -1.14 -5.13
CA SER A 103 -2.70 -2.04 -4.04
C SER A 103 -4.20 -1.96 -3.71
N VAL A 104 -4.77 -0.75 -3.67
CA VAL A 104 -6.21 -0.59 -3.37
C VAL A 104 -7.07 -1.10 -4.52
N ARG A 105 -6.69 -0.89 -5.77
CA ARG A 105 -7.39 -1.44 -6.94
C ARG A 105 -7.35 -2.96 -6.96
N GLU A 106 -6.19 -3.56 -6.66
CA GLU A 106 -6.05 -5.01 -6.52
C GLU A 106 -6.99 -5.54 -5.44
N LEU A 107 -6.94 -4.98 -4.22
CA LEU A 107 -7.80 -5.38 -3.12
C LEU A 107 -9.29 -5.24 -3.46
N LYS A 108 -9.67 -4.15 -4.11
CA LYS A 108 -11.04 -3.94 -4.57
C LYS A 108 -11.50 -5.01 -5.57
N THR A 109 -10.64 -5.40 -6.51
CA THR A 109 -10.93 -6.49 -7.47
C THR A 109 -11.16 -7.83 -6.75
N LEU A 110 -10.50 -8.02 -5.60
CA LEU A 110 -10.68 -9.19 -4.73
C LEU A 110 -11.89 -9.06 -3.78
N GLY A 111 -12.63 -7.94 -3.83
CA GLY A 111 -13.73 -7.66 -2.92
C GLY A 111 -13.28 -7.31 -1.49
N VAL A 112 -12.03 -6.90 -1.31
CA VAL A 112 -11.46 -6.55 -0.01
C VAL A 112 -11.43 -5.02 0.16
N GLY A 113 -12.12 -4.51 1.20
CA GLY A 113 -12.12 -3.10 1.55
C GLY A 113 -10.89 -2.69 2.36
N VAL A 114 -10.51 -1.41 2.29
CA VAL A 114 -9.55 -0.78 3.18
C VAL A 114 -10.21 0.42 3.86
N ILE A 115 -10.13 0.47 5.19
CA ILE A 115 -10.56 1.63 5.97
C ILE A 115 -9.35 2.39 6.49
N PHE A 116 -9.27 3.65 6.13
CA PHE A 116 -8.30 4.62 6.64
C PHE A 116 -8.94 5.41 7.78
N GLU A 117 -8.61 5.07 9.04
CA GLU A 117 -9.30 5.60 10.22
C GLU A 117 -9.17 7.12 10.34
N GLU A 118 -7.96 7.69 10.18
CA GLU A 118 -7.73 9.14 10.28
C GLU A 118 -8.52 9.96 9.26
N HIS A 119 -8.88 9.36 8.14
CA HIS A 119 -9.58 10.02 7.04
C HIS A 119 -11.06 9.64 6.96
N HIS A 120 -11.52 8.67 7.78
CA HIS A 120 -12.85 8.08 7.74
C HIS A 120 -13.26 7.59 6.35
N ILE A 121 -12.30 7.05 5.59
CA ILE A 121 -12.49 6.62 4.21
C ILE A 121 -12.53 5.11 4.13
N ASN A 122 -13.57 4.58 3.49
CA ASN A 122 -13.69 3.17 3.12
C ASN A 122 -13.56 3.06 1.59
N THR A 123 -12.60 2.29 1.10
CA THR A 123 -12.32 2.16 -0.34
C THR A 123 -13.44 1.47 -1.14
N LEU A 124 -14.38 0.82 -0.49
CA LEU A 124 -15.56 0.23 -1.14
C LEU A 124 -16.76 1.19 -1.19
N SER A 125 -16.68 2.36 -0.52
CA SER A 125 -17.74 3.37 -0.57
C SER A 125 -17.59 4.30 -1.79
N SER A 126 -18.64 5.06 -2.09
CA SER A 126 -18.60 6.11 -3.12
C SER A 126 -17.53 7.17 -2.85
N ASP A 127 -17.32 7.53 -1.58
CA ASP A 127 -16.29 8.49 -1.18
C ASP A 127 -14.87 7.92 -1.42
N GLY A 128 -14.70 6.63 -1.21
CA GLY A 128 -13.47 5.91 -1.56
C GLY A 128 -13.17 5.94 -3.06
N GLU A 129 -14.19 5.81 -3.91
CA GLU A 129 -14.06 5.93 -5.36
C GLU A 129 -13.60 7.32 -5.80
N LEU A 130 -14.25 8.35 -5.26
CA LEU A 130 -13.87 9.73 -5.55
C LEU A 130 -12.42 9.98 -5.14
N MET A 131 -12.03 9.54 -3.94
CA MET A 131 -10.67 9.67 -3.46
C MET A 131 -9.66 8.96 -4.34
N LEU A 132 -9.94 7.72 -4.76
CA LEU A 132 -9.06 6.98 -5.68
C LEU A 132 -8.90 7.71 -7.01
N THR A 133 -9.96 8.35 -7.51
CA THR A 133 -9.93 9.16 -8.74
C THR A 133 -9.03 10.39 -8.57
N VAL A 134 -9.15 11.11 -7.47
CA VAL A 134 -8.31 12.28 -7.17
C VAL A 134 -6.85 11.87 -7.02
N LEU A 135 -6.57 10.80 -6.28
CA LEU A 135 -5.21 10.28 -6.11
C LEU A 135 -4.60 9.80 -7.44
N ALA A 136 -5.41 9.21 -8.32
CA ALA A 136 -4.96 8.80 -9.64
C ALA A 136 -4.52 10.01 -10.48
N SER A 137 -5.29 11.10 -10.44
CA SER A 137 -4.95 12.34 -11.14
C SER A 137 -3.65 12.96 -10.62
N ILE A 138 -3.46 12.98 -9.30
CA ILE A 138 -2.22 13.47 -8.68
C ILE A 138 -1.02 12.60 -9.08
N ALA A 139 -1.16 11.28 -9.04
CA ALA A 139 -0.08 10.36 -9.43
C ALA A 139 0.32 10.53 -10.91
N GLU A 140 -0.65 10.80 -11.78
CA GLU A 140 -0.39 11.06 -13.19
C GLU A 140 0.36 12.38 -13.41
N GLU A 141 -0.01 13.44 -12.67
CA GLU A 141 0.70 14.71 -12.72
C GLU A 141 2.13 14.63 -12.18
N GLU A 142 2.33 13.96 -11.05
CA GLU A 142 3.66 13.72 -10.49
C GLU A 142 4.55 12.99 -11.50
N HIS A 143 4.02 11.96 -12.18
CA HIS A 143 4.75 11.22 -13.19
C HIS A 143 5.13 12.11 -14.38
N LYS A 144 4.21 12.93 -14.89
CA LYS A 144 4.48 13.88 -15.98
C LYS A 144 5.53 14.92 -15.59
N SER A 145 5.46 15.44 -14.36
CA SER A 145 6.43 16.40 -13.82
C SER A 145 7.84 15.81 -13.73
N VAL A 146 7.98 14.58 -13.23
CA VAL A 146 9.26 13.89 -13.13
C VAL A 146 9.85 13.64 -14.54
N CYS A 147 9.05 13.15 -15.47
CA CYS A 147 9.48 12.95 -16.86
C CYS A 147 9.93 14.26 -17.52
N GLY A 148 9.18 15.35 -17.31
CA GLY A 148 9.52 16.67 -17.81
C GLY A 148 10.85 17.20 -17.25
N ASN A 149 11.06 17.04 -15.95
CA ASN A 149 12.31 17.44 -15.29
C ASN A 149 13.52 16.63 -15.77
N VAL A 150 13.36 15.32 -15.99
CA VAL A 150 14.42 14.46 -16.55
C VAL A 150 14.74 14.87 -18.00
N GLN A 151 13.73 15.08 -18.82
CA GLN A 151 13.94 15.55 -20.21
C GLN A 151 14.63 16.91 -20.25
N TRP A 152 14.23 17.84 -19.39
CA TRP A 152 14.86 19.16 -19.28
C TRP A 152 16.33 19.04 -18.83
N ALA A 153 16.61 18.21 -17.83
CA ALA A 153 17.98 17.99 -17.35
C ALA A 153 18.86 17.38 -18.44
N ILE A 154 18.38 16.39 -19.17
CA ILE A 154 19.09 15.78 -20.31
C ILE A 154 19.35 16.82 -21.40
N ARG A 155 18.33 17.60 -21.79
CA ARG A 155 18.48 18.66 -22.78
C ARG A 155 19.54 19.67 -22.37
N ASN A 156 19.52 20.15 -21.13
CA ASN A 156 20.53 21.08 -20.61
C ASN A 156 21.96 20.50 -20.62
N GLN A 157 22.10 19.20 -20.37
CA GLN A 157 23.40 18.54 -20.48
C GLN A 157 23.90 18.50 -21.93
N TYR A 158 23.02 18.17 -22.87
CA TYR A 158 23.38 18.22 -24.31
C TYR A 158 23.74 19.61 -24.78
N GLU A 159 23.00 20.64 -24.37
CA GLU A 159 23.30 22.05 -24.73
C GLU A 159 24.64 22.52 -24.15
N ARG A 160 25.09 21.97 -23.04
CA ARG A 160 26.41 22.23 -22.44
C ARG A 160 27.54 21.36 -23.03
N GLY A 161 27.24 20.51 -23.99
CA GLY A 161 28.19 19.58 -24.58
C GLY A 161 28.55 18.38 -23.75
N CYS A 162 27.81 18.15 -22.64
CA CYS A 162 27.98 17.00 -21.75
C CYS A 162 26.96 15.91 -22.11
N ALA A 163 27.27 15.10 -23.12
CA ALA A 163 26.46 13.91 -23.40
C ALA A 163 26.84 12.81 -22.41
N MET A 164 25.92 12.39 -21.54
CA MET A 164 26.07 11.13 -20.78
C MET A 164 25.78 9.97 -21.73
N ILE A 165 26.79 9.53 -22.43
CA ILE A 165 26.71 8.32 -23.24
C ILE A 165 27.32 7.20 -22.41
N ASP A 166 26.53 6.16 -22.11
CA ASP A 166 27.10 4.94 -21.53
C ASP A 166 27.92 4.23 -22.59
N VAL A 167 29.24 4.48 -22.54
CA VAL A 167 30.22 3.93 -23.51
C VAL A 167 30.23 2.39 -23.50
N ASN A 168 29.72 1.74 -22.44
CA ASN A 168 29.63 0.28 -22.40
C ASN A 168 28.47 -0.26 -23.28
N CYS A 169 27.56 0.60 -23.70
CA CYS A 169 26.43 0.24 -24.57
C CYS A 169 26.60 0.70 -26.00
N LEU A 170 27.72 1.34 -26.36
CA LEU A 170 28.01 1.82 -27.72
C LEU A 170 28.74 0.73 -28.53
N LEU A 171 28.02 0.10 -29.44
CA LEU A 171 28.60 -0.84 -30.41
C LEU A 171 29.65 -0.15 -31.28
N GLY A 172 30.90 -0.65 -31.19
CA GLY A 172 32.02 -0.19 -32.05
C GLY A 172 32.90 0.90 -31.45
N TYR A 173 32.75 1.21 -30.14
CA TYR A 173 33.63 2.12 -29.40
C TYR A 173 34.19 1.45 -28.17
N ASP A 174 35.51 1.53 -28.00
CA ASP A 174 36.17 1.11 -26.74
C ASP A 174 36.54 2.37 -25.93
N LYS A 175 36.61 2.20 -24.60
CA LYS A 175 36.99 3.27 -23.70
C LYS A 175 38.51 3.44 -23.71
N ASP A 176 39.04 4.60 -24.14
CA ASP A 176 40.43 4.93 -23.92
C ASP A 176 40.75 5.11 -22.45
N GLU A 177 41.85 4.50 -21.99
CA GLU A 177 42.34 4.54 -20.59
C GLU A 177 43.05 5.85 -20.23
N ASN A 178 42.63 7.00 -20.72
CA ASN A 178 43.19 8.32 -20.35
C ASN A 178 42.20 9.13 -19.51
#